data_bd37f021872bf97311deab07e0ae7e79
#
_entry.id   bd37f021872bf97311deab07e0ae7e79
#
_cell.length_a   1.000
_cell.length_b   1.000
_cell.length_c   1.000
_cell.angle_alpha   90.00
_cell.angle_beta   90.00
_cell.angle_gamma   90.00
#
_symmetry.space_group_name_H-M   'P 1'
#
loop_
_entity.id
_entity.type
_entity.pdbx_description
1 polymer ?
#
loop_
_entity_poly.entity_id
_entity_poly.type
_entity_poly.pdbx_seq_one_letter_code
_entity_poly.pdbx_strand_id
1 'polypeptide(L)'
;MKKKVLDFYKSIQPHAYHIEDAAMDNRIRGGKDLEMFIRSAKMLAREGVLTSSRPDVYRYEDQQHEEYEGIYKGYRKSYGFVIMLDDEDIYVAEQNKGTAMHNDKVRVRIVPSDYTKHKREGIIVDVIERANETIVGTYDRQQHFGFVVPDDERIGTDIFVDLKDTLDARSGAKVLVKITKWPEGNKK
;
A
#
# COMPACT_ATOMS: atom_id res chain seq x y z
N MET A 1 -4.97 -6.52 -17.60
CA MET A 1 -5.79 -5.33 -18.00
C MET A 1 -5.10 -4.02 -17.60
N LYS A 2 -4.70 -3.83 -16.35
CA LYS A 2 -4.07 -2.58 -15.85
C LYS A 2 -2.89 -2.09 -16.70
N LYS A 3 -1.96 -2.98 -17.10
CA LYS A 3 -0.85 -2.64 -18.00
C LYS A 3 -1.36 -2.10 -19.35
N LYS A 4 -2.36 -2.74 -19.95
CA LYS A 4 -2.93 -2.32 -21.24
C LYS A 4 -3.54 -0.91 -21.19
N VAL A 5 -4.25 -0.58 -20.10
CA VAL A 5 -4.77 0.77 -19.84
C VAL A 5 -3.64 1.79 -19.73
N LEU A 6 -2.63 1.47 -18.94
CA LEU A 6 -1.49 2.37 -18.73
C LEU A 6 -0.73 2.63 -20.03
N ASP A 7 -0.44 1.57 -20.79
CA ASP A 7 0.28 1.68 -22.07
C ASP A 7 -0.49 2.54 -23.07
N PHE A 8 -1.83 2.43 -23.13
CA PHE A 8 -2.67 3.27 -23.96
C PHE A 8 -2.56 4.75 -23.57
N TYR A 9 -2.80 5.09 -22.30
CA TYR A 9 -2.75 6.49 -21.86
C TYR A 9 -1.35 7.10 -21.95
N LYS A 10 -0.30 6.30 -21.82
CA LYS A 10 1.09 6.72 -22.10
C LYS A 10 1.29 7.06 -23.58
N SER A 11 0.70 6.28 -24.49
CA SER A 11 0.89 6.46 -25.93
C SER A 11 0.21 7.70 -26.51
N ILE A 12 -0.81 8.23 -25.84
CA ILE A 12 -1.59 9.39 -26.27
C ILE A 12 -1.24 10.69 -25.55
N GLN A 13 -0.18 10.68 -24.75
CA GLN A 13 0.26 11.90 -24.05
C GLN A 13 0.45 13.09 -25.00
N PRO A 14 0.15 14.31 -24.55
CA PRO A 14 -0.38 14.72 -23.24
C PRO A 14 -1.92 14.76 -23.18
N HIS A 15 -2.62 14.11 -24.09
CA HIS A 15 -4.06 14.24 -24.26
C HIS A 15 -4.87 13.50 -23.21
N ALA A 16 -5.96 14.13 -22.77
CA ALA A 16 -6.97 13.48 -21.95
C ALA A 16 -7.96 12.74 -22.87
N TYR A 17 -8.40 11.55 -22.45
CA TYR A 17 -9.24 10.68 -23.26
C TYR A 17 -10.33 10.01 -22.43
N HIS A 18 -11.54 9.90 -23.01
CA HIS A 18 -12.64 9.25 -22.32
C HIS A 18 -12.40 7.74 -22.23
N ILE A 19 -12.75 7.14 -21.11
CA ILE A 19 -12.40 5.75 -20.81
C ILE A 19 -13.06 4.75 -21.76
N GLU A 20 -14.30 5.01 -22.20
CA GLU A 20 -15.01 4.14 -23.14
C GLU A 20 -14.41 4.22 -24.53
N ASP A 21 -14.01 5.41 -24.98
CA ASP A 21 -13.33 5.59 -26.26
C ASP A 21 -11.96 4.90 -26.22
N ALA A 22 -11.23 5.03 -25.12
CA ALA A 22 -9.99 4.31 -24.89
C ALA A 22 -10.17 2.79 -24.94
N ALA A 23 -11.27 2.27 -24.42
CA ALA A 23 -11.58 0.84 -24.50
C ALA A 23 -11.87 0.42 -25.96
N MET A 24 -12.63 1.23 -26.70
CA MET A 24 -12.94 0.96 -28.13
C MET A 24 -11.69 0.95 -29.00
N ASP A 25 -10.78 1.90 -28.81
CA ASP A 25 -9.49 1.96 -29.52
C ASP A 25 -8.60 0.76 -29.19
N ASN A 26 -8.74 0.22 -27.99
CA ASN A 26 -8.10 -1.02 -27.57
C ASN A 26 -8.84 -2.29 -28.04
N ARG A 27 -9.86 -2.16 -28.93
CA ARG A 27 -10.70 -3.25 -29.45
C ARG A 27 -11.51 -3.99 -28.38
N ILE A 28 -11.85 -3.29 -27.29
CA ILE A 28 -12.67 -3.81 -26.19
C ILE A 28 -14.08 -3.21 -26.35
N ARG A 29 -15.04 -4.03 -26.81
CA ARG A 29 -16.38 -3.56 -27.20
C ARG A 29 -17.51 -3.85 -26.21
N GLY A 30 -17.19 -4.54 -25.08
CA GLY A 30 -18.21 -4.85 -24.08
C GLY A 30 -17.87 -6.00 -23.16
N GLY A 31 -18.85 -6.40 -22.33
CA GLY A 31 -18.75 -7.52 -21.40
C GLY A 31 -17.73 -7.32 -20.27
N LYS A 32 -17.25 -8.44 -19.71
CA LYS A 32 -16.31 -8.44 -18.60
C LYS A 32 -15.00 -7.68 -18.89
N ASP A 33 -14.57 -7.69 -20.14
CA ASP A 33 -13.33 -7.01 -20.52
C ASP A 33 -13.47 -5.49 -20.44
N LEU A 34 -14.62 -4.93 -20.84
CA LEU A 34 -14.91 -3.50 -20.70
C LEU A 34 -14.98 -3.11 -19.21
N GLU A 35 -15.68 -3.89 -18.39
CA GLU A 35 -15.75 -3.65 -16.95
C GLU A 35 -14.35 -3.68 -16.30
N MET A 36 -13.52 -4.65 -16.69
CA MET A 36 -12.14 -4.76 -16.20
C MET A 36 -11.28 -3.59 -16.68
N PHE A 37 -11.46 -3.10 -17.88
CA PHE A 37 -10.76 -1.94 -18.43
C PHE A 37 -11.10 -0.69 -17.63
N ILE A 38 -12.41 -0.41 -17.47
CA ILE A 38 -12.92 0.73 -16.67
C ILE A 38 -12.42 0.65 -15.22
N ARG A 39 -12.54 -0.51 -14.58
CA ARG A 39 -12.05 -0.72 -13.21
C ARG A 39 -10.55 -0.47 -13.09
N SER A 40 -9.78 -0.91 -14.09
CA SER A 40 -8.32 -0.72 -14.09
C SER A 40 -7.93 0.75 -14.23
N ALA A 41 -8.63 1.53 -15.08
CA ALA A 41 -8.37 2.96 -15.20
C ALA A 41 -8.75 3.74 -13.94
N LYS A 42 -9.91 3.44 -13.33
CA LYS A 42 -10.32 4.02 -12.05
C LYS A 42 -9.33 3.69 -10.92
N MET A 43 -8.74 2.50 -10.96
CA MET A 43 -7.71 2.09 -10.00
C MET A 43 -6.40 2.86 -10.22
N LEU A 44 -5.96 3.01 -11.49
CA LEU A 44 -4.79 3.83 -11.83
C LEU A 44 -4.97 5.30 -11.47
N ALA A 45 -6.19 5.83 -11.59
CA ALA A 45 -6.50 7.19 -11.15
C ALA A 45 -6.45 7.34 -9.62
N ARG A 46 -6.96 6.35 -8.87
CA ARG A 46 -6.84 6.32 -7.40
C ARG A 46 -5.40 6.22 -6.92
N GLU A 47 -4.56 5.54 -7.68
CA GLU A 47 -3.12 5.43 -7.41
C GLU A 47 -2.33 6.66 -7.87
N GLY A 48 -3.00 7.69 -8.42
CA GLY A 48 -2.37 8.90 -8.91
C GLY A 48 -1.57 8.72 -10.21
N VAL A 49 -1.65 7.55 -10.86
CA VAL A 49 -0.95 7.27 -12.12
C VAL A 49 -1.67 7.92 -13.32
N LEU A 50 -2.98 8.03 -13.24
CA LEU A 50 -3.79 8.80 -14.18
C LEU A 50 -4.43 9.97 -13.44
N THR A 51 -4.48 11.14 -14.07
CA THR A 51 -5.21 12.31 -13.56
C THR A 51 -6.55 12.46 -14.30
N SER A 52 -7.55 12.97 -13.60
CA SER A 52 -8.90 13.18 -14.17
C SER A 52 -9.35 14.61 -13.88
N SER A 53 -9.72 15.35 -14.94
CA SER A 53 -10.30 16.69 -14.82
C SER A 53 -11.83 16.69 -15.00
N ARG A 54 -12.41 15.58 -15.44
CA ARG A 54 -13.85 15.36 -15.63
C ARG A 54 -14.18 13.89 -15.37
N PRO A 55 -15.42 13.55 -15.01
CA PRO A 55 -15.82 12.15 -14.84
C PRO A 55 -15.44 11.30 -16.07
N ASP A 56 -14.82 10.16 -15.81
CA ASP A 56 -14.43 9.16 -16.80
C ASP A 56 -13.51 9.63 -17.95
N VAL A 57 -12.90 10.82 -17.81
CA VAL A 57 -11.87 11.37 -18.72
C VAL A 57 -10.54 11.37 -18.01
N TYR A 58 -9.59 10.61 -18.49
CA TYR A 58 -8.28 10.42 -17.88
C TYR A 58 -7.17 10.85 -18.82
N ARG A 59 -6.05 11.29 -18.23
CA ARG A 59 -4.77 11.48 -18.94
C ARG A 59 -3.65 10.86 -18.12
N TYR A 60 -2.63 10.39 -18.78
CA TYR A 60 -1.36 10.09 -18.15
C TYR A 60 -0.54 11.38 -18.12
N GLU A 61 -0.14 11.80 -16.96
CA GLU A 61 0.93 12.77 -16.80
C GLU A 61 2.15 11.98 -16.37
N ASP A 62 3.27 12.23 -17.02
CA ASP A 62 4.57 11.76 -16.52
C ASP A 62 4.87 12.60 -15.27
N GLN A 63 4.12 12.30 -14.22
CA GLN A 63 4.45 12.84 -12.92
C GLN A 63 5.78 12.19 -12.58
N GLN A 64 6.83 12.98 -12.52
CA GLN A 64 7.90 12.69 -11.57
C GLN A 64 7.18 12.66 -10.22
N HIS A 65 6.72 11.46 -9.84
CA HIS A 65 6.11 11.27 -8.54
C HIS A 65 7.20 11.63 -7.54
N GLU A 66 7.03 12.75 -6.86
CA GLU A 66 7.93 13.13 -5.80
C GLU A 66 7.92 12.02 -4.75
N GLU A 67 9.01 11.30 -4.69
CA GLU A 67 9.23 10.27 -3.69
C GLU A 67 10.11 10.86 -2.59
N TYR A 68 9.71 10.62 -1.36
CA TYR A 68 10.39 11.10 -0.17
C TYR A 68 10.81 9.93 0.69
N GLU A 69 11.89 10.11 1.44
CA GLU A 69 12.31 9.15 2.47
C GLU A 69 11.99 9.72 3.85
N GLY A 70 11.47 8.87 4.73
CA GLY A 70 11.16 9.26 6.10
C GLY A 70 10.89 8.06 6.99
N ILE A 71 10.53 8.31 8.24
CA ILE A 71 10.23 7.28 9.23
C ILE A 71 8.72 7.08 9.34
N TYR A 72 8.26 5.87 9.05
CA TYR A 72 6.86 5.53 9.22
C TYR A 72 6.48 5.39 10.69
N LYS A 73 5.51 6.17 11.15
CA LYS A 73 4.93 6.09 12.48
C LYS A 73 3.51 5.58 12.35
N GLY A 74 3.32 4.28 12.63
CA GLY A 74 1.99 3.67 12.71
C GLY A 74 1.19 4.23 13.88
N TYR A 75 -0.11 4.38 13.69
CA TYR A 75 -1.04 4.79 14.74
C TYR A 75 -2.14 3.75 14.87
N ARG A 76 -1.99 2.86 15.86
CA ARG A 76 -2.85 1.69 16.06
C ARG A 76 -2.94 0.85 14.77
N LYS A 77 -4.07 0.16 14.51
CA LYS A 77 -4.23 -0.70 13.32
C LYS A 77 -4.85 0.02 12.10
N SER A 78 -4.87 1.36 12.02
CA SER A 78 -5.72 2.05 11.04
C SER A 78 -5.03 3.03 10.08
N TYR A 79 -3.96 3.68 10.47
CA TYR A 79 -3.22 4.64 9.62
C TYR A 79 -1.86 4.95 10.23
N GLY A 80 -1.07 5.76 9.55
CA GLY A 80 0.19 6.27 10.06
C GLY A 80 0.61 7.55 9.34
N PHE A 81 1.79 8.01 9.69
CA PHE A 81 2.45 9.14 9.07
C PHE A 81 3.88 8.77 8.72
N VAL A 82 4.37 9.27 7.60
CA VAL A 82 5.80 9.32 7.34
C VAL A 82 6.31 10.66 7.83
N ILE A 83 7.12 10.61 8.89
CA ILE A 83 7.71 11.78 9.53
C ILE A 83 8.89 12.24 8.68
N MET A 84 8.86 13.51 8.29
CA MET A 84 9.88 14.17 7.50
C MET A 84 10.77 15.03 8.41
N LEU A 85 12.07 15.16 8.07
CA LEU A 85 12.99 15.97 8.89
C LEU A 85 12.75 17.47 8.74
N ASP A 86 12.48 17.93 7.52
CA ASP A 86 12.44 19.35 7.16
C ASP A 86 11.16 19.74 6.40
N ASP A 87 10.12 18.91 6.44
CA ASP A 87 8.88 19.12 5.67
C ASP A 87 7.64 18.64 6.45
N GLU A 88 6.44 18.90 5.93
CA GLU A 88 5.19 18.42 6.52
C GLU A 88 5.09 16.90 6.45
N ASP A 89 4.65 16.26 7.53
CA ASP A 89 4.43 14.82 7.62
C ASP A 89 3.41 14.35 6.57
N ILE A 90 3.66 13.16 6.02
CA ILE A 90 2.82 12.58 4.99
C ILE A 90 1.90 11.54 5.62
N TYR A 91 0.58 11.77 5.51
CA TYR A 91 -0.44 10.81 5.95
C TYR A 91 -0.44 9.56 5.07
N VAL A 92 -0.52 8.39 5.69
CA VAL A 92 -0.57 7.09 5.01
C VAL A 92 -1.76 6.29 5.56
N ALA A 93 -2.75 6.07 4.71
CA ALA A 93 -3.91 5.23 5.03
C ALA A 93 -3.49 3.75 5.16
N GLU A 94 -4.27 2.95 5.89
CA GLU A 94 -4.00 1.51 6.13
C GLU A 94 -3.71 0.74 4.84
N GLN A 95 -4.50 0.95 3.79
CA GLN A 95 -4.33 0.28 2.49
C GLN A 95 -3.09 0.74 1.72
N ASN A 96 -2.47 1.85 2.11
CA ASN A 96 -1.33 2.48 1.45
C ASN A 96 0.01 2.23 2.16
N LYS A 97 -0.01 1.59 3.35
CA LYS A 97 1.21 1.33 4.12
C LYS A 97 2.04 0.14 3.59
N GLY A 98 1.45 -0.73 2.77
CA GLY A 98 2.09 -1.96 2.33
C GLY A 98 2.49 -2.84 3.52
N THR A 99 3.76 -3.22 3.57
CA THR A 99 4.33 -4.05 4.66
C THR A 99 5.07 -3.23 5.73
N ALA A 100 5.01 -1.89 5.67
CA ALA A 100 5.71 -1.05 6.63
C ALA A 100 5.17 -1.22 8.05
N MET A 101 6.07 -1.25 9.00
CA MET A 101 5.82 -1.31 10.43
C MET A 101 6.30 -0.04 11.12
N HIS A 102 5.81 0.18 12.32
CA HIS A 102 6.19 1.34 13.13
C HIS A 102 7.71 1.48 13.24
N ASN A 103 8.23 2.67 12.98
CA ASN A 103 9.63 3.08 12.94
C ASN A 103 10.45 2.62 11.72
N ASP A 104 9.90 1.86 10.77
CA ASP A 104 10.61 1.54 9.54
C ASP A 104 11.00 2.82 8.77
N LYS A 105 12.20 2.84 8.21
CA LYS A 105 12.59 3.84 7.20
C LYS A 105 11.97 3.43 5.87
N VAL A 106 11.21 4.33 5.27
CA VAL A 106 10.42 4.04 4.09
C VAL A 106 10.63 5.07 2.99
N ARG A 107 10.32 4.66 1.76
CA ARG A 107 10.12 5.55 0.62
C ARG A 107 8.62 5.68 0.38
N VAL A 108 8.15 6.92 0.35
CA VAL A 108 6.74 7.27 0.18
C VAL A 108 6.56 8.13 -1.05
N ARG A 109 5.52 7.84 -1.82
CA ARG A 109 5.10 8.62 -2.99
C ARG A 109 3.86 9.41 -2.64
N ILE A 110 3.86 10.71 -2.93
CA ILE A 110 2.69 11.57 -2.78
C ILE A 110 1.62 11.17 -3.80
N VAL A 111 0.38 11.13 -3.35
CA VAL A 111 -0.79 10.92 -4.20
C VAL A 111 -1.73 12.12 -4.09
N PRO A 112 -2.42 12.50 -5.20
CA PRO A 112 -3.46 13.51 -5.15
C PRO A 112 -4.55 13.11 -4.15
N SER A 113 -4.85 13.97 -3.20
CA SER A 113 -5.87 13.73 -2.18
C SER A 113 -7.04 14.70 -2.39
N ASP A 114 -8.09 14.22 -3.06
CA ASP A 114 -9.32 15.00 -3.26
C ASP A 114 -10.32 14.85 -2.09
N TYR A 115 -10.11 13.90 -1.19
CA TYR A 115 -11.11 13.47 -0.19
C TYR A 115 -10.63 13.44 1.26
N THR A 116 -9.37 13.70 1.54
CA THR A 116 -8.86 13.65 2.91
C THR A 116 -8.69 15.04 3.52
N LYS A 117 -8.84 15.11 4.85
CA LYS A 117 -8.55 16.32 5.62
C LYS A 117 -7.04 16.63 5.70
N HIS A 118 -6.21 15.75 5.19
CA HIS A 118 -4.76 15.86 5.23
C HIS A 118 -4.24 16.52 3.96
N LYS A 119 -3.37 17.52 4.11
CA LYS A 119 -2.80 18.25 2.98
C LYS A 119 -1.93 17.37 2.07
N ARG A 120 -1.23 16.39 2.66
CA ARG A 120 -0.36 15.46 1.94
C ARG A 120 -0.72 14.04 2.29
N GLU A 121 -1.09 13.24 1.31
CA GLU A 121 -1.32 11.80 1.43
C GLU A 121 -0.31 11.04 0.58
N GLY A 122 0.14 9.88 1.05
CA GLY A 122 1.13 9.08 0.34
C GLY A 122 0.86 7.58 0.39
N ILE A 123 1.54 6.90 -0.53
CA ILE A 123 1.62 5.44 -0.60
C ILE A 123 3.06 5.05 -0.34
N ILE A 124 3.30 4.15 0.63
CA ILE A 124 4.63 3.57 0.83
C ILE A 124 4.93 2.64 -0.34
N VAL A 125 5.97 2.98 -1.09
CA VAL A 125 6.40 2.22 -2.28
C VAL A 125 7.48 1.20 -1.94
N ASP A 126 8.27 1.48 -0.88
CA ASP A 126 9.35 0.60 -0.45
C ASP A 126 9.65 0.76 1.04
N VAL A 127 10.15 -0.28 1.67
CA VAL A 127 10.74 -0.25 3.02
C VAL A 127 12.25 -0.35 2.87
N ILE A 128 12.94 0.76 3.13
CA ILE A 128 14.39 0.90 2.94
C ILE A 128 15.13 0.18 4.06
N GLU A 129 14.66 0.34 5.31
CA GLU A 129 15.27 -0.23 6.49
C GLU A 129 14.21 -0.65 7.50
N ARG A 130 14.35 -1.85 8.03
CA ARG A 130 13.47 -2.39 9.06
C ARG A 130 13.96 -1.99 10.44
N ALA A 131 13.07 -1.36 11.21
CA ALA A 131 13.36 -1.02 12.60
C ALA A 131 13.12 -2.19 13.58
N ASN A 132 12.27 -3.14 13.20
CA ASN A 132 11.76 -4.18 14.10
C ASN A 132 12.10 -5.58 13.55
N GLU A 133 13.31 -6.07 13.78
CA GLU A 133 13.67 -7.47 13.48
C GLU A 133 13.11 -8.45 14.51
N THR A 134 12.95 -7.98 15.74
CA THR A 134 12.38 -8.76 16.84
C THR A 134 11.22 -8.01 17.46
N ILE A 135 10.19 -8.76 17.86
CA ILE A 135 8.95 -8.22 18.42
C ILE A 135 8.61 -8.98 19.71
N VAL A 136 8.29 -8.22 20.76
CA VAL A 136 7.69 -8.76 21.98
C VAL A 136 6.18 -8.77 21.85
N GLY A 137 5.55 -9.88 22.22
CA GLY A 137 4.10 -9.99 22.14
C GLY A 137 3.57 -11.19 22.90
N THR A 138 2.27 -11.40 22.78
CA THR A 138 1.57 -12.53 23.36
C THR A 138 1.33 -13.60 22.29
N TYR A 139 1.79 -14.82 22.54
CA TYR A 139 1.57 -15.94 21.62
C TYR A 139 0.14 -16.45 21.75
N ASP A 140 -0.55 -16.58 20.62
CA ASP A 140 -1.87 -17.21 20.50
C ASP A 140 -1.80 -18.40 19.55
N ARG A 141 -2.03 -19.61 20.13
CA ARG A 141 -1.93 -20.88 19.42
C ARG A 141 -3.26 -21.23 18.77
N GLN A 142 -3.21 -21.54 17.49
CA GLN A 142 -4.29 -22.15 16.73
C GLN A 142 -4.01 -23.64 16.46
N GLN A 143 -4.93 -24.33 15.81
CA GLN A 143 -4.81 -25.77 15.57
C GLN A 143 -3.57 -26.16 14.74
N HIS A 144 -3.23 -25.38 13.73
CA HIS A 144 -2.15 -25.70 12.77
C HIS A 144 -1.05 -24.62 12.66
N PHE A 145 -1.19 -23.52 13.36
CA PHE A 145 -0.26 -22.39 13.38
C PHE A 145 -0.46 -21.57 14.66
N GLY A 146 0.27 -20.51 14.80
CA GLY A 146 0.03 -19.51 15.85
C GLY A 146 0.29 -18.11 15.35
N PHE A 147 -0.11 -17.13 16.16
CA PHE A 147 0.23 -15.73 15.98
C PHE A 147 0.88 -15.17 17.22
N VAL A 148 1.76 -14.20 17.04
CA VAL A 148 2.20 -13.34 18.13
C VAL A 148 1.52 -11.99 17.93
N VAL A 149 0.69 -11.61 18.88
CA VAL A 149 0.06 -10.29 18.96
C VAL A 149 1.05 -9.34 19.62
N PRO A 150 1.60 -8.35 18.89
CA PRO A 150 2.58 -7.42 19.43
C PRO A 150 2.04 -6.65 20.64
N ASP A 151 2.89 -6.40 21.65
CA ASP A 151 2.54 -5.55 22.78
C ASP A 151 2.46 -4.08 22.39
N ASP A 152 3.23 -3.69 21.38
CA ASP A 152 3.14 -2.37 20.78
C ASP A 152 2.05 -2.36 19.68
N GLU A 153 0.89 -1.81 20.01
CA GLU A 153 -0.25 -1.70 19.06
C GLU A 153 0.09 -0.94 17.77
N ARG A 154 1.16 -0.13 17.76
CA ARG A 154 1.61 0.63 16.60
C ARG A 154 2.24 -0.26 15.51
N ILE A 155 2.68 -1.46 15.88
CA ILE A 155 3.14 -2.49 14.89
C ILE A 155 2.00 -2.82 13.93
N GLY A 156 0.76 -2.92 14.45
CA GLY A 156 -0.44 -2.99 13.64
C GLY A 156 -0.67 -4.29 12.87
N THR A 157 0.19 -5.31 13.06
CA THR A 157 0.12 -6.60 12.34
C THR A 157 0.53 -7.72 13.28
N ASP A 158 -0.28 -8.77 13.35
CA ASP A 158 0.06 -9.97 14.10
C ASP A 158 1.10 -10.80 13.33
N ILE A 159 2.05 -11.40 14.04
CA ILE A 159 3.16 -12.14 13.45
C ILE A 159 2.81 -13.62 13.37
N PHE A 160 2.73 -14.15 12.16
CA PHE A 160 2.49 -15.59 11.95
C PHE A 160 3.69 -16.42 12.41
N VAL A 161 3.41 -17.53 13.12
CA VAL A 161 4.42 -18.48 13.62
C VAL A 161 4.00 -19.89 13.24
N ASP A 162 4.87 -20.61 12.52
CA ASP A 162 4.70 -22.05 12.26
C ASP A 162 4.86 -22.82 13.59
N LEU A 163 4.07 -23.89 13.80
CA LEU A 163 4.14 -24.69 15.04
C LEU A 163 5.53 -25.25 15.34
N LYS A 164 6.31 -25.57 14.32
CA LYS A 164 7.69 -26.06 14.48
C LYS A 164 8.65 -25.03 15.07
N ASP A 165 8.31 -23.74 14.97
CA ASP A 165 9.16 -22.61 15.38
C ASP A 165 8.73 -22.02 16.72
N THR A 166 7.77 -22.66 17.43
CA THR A 166 7.18 -22.13 18.67
C THR A 166 7.99 -22.40 19.93
N LEU A 167 9.01 -23.27 19.87
CA LEU A 167 9.81 -23.69 21.04
C LEU A 167 8.93 -24.10 22.24
N ASP A 168 7.83 -24.81 21.99
CA ASP A 168 6.85 -25.26 23.01
C ASP A 168 6.17 -24.14 23.80
N ALA A 169 6.15 -22.92 23.28
CA ALA A 169 5.42 -21.80 23.91
C ALA A 169 3.93 -22.15 24.05
N ARG A 170 3.37 -21.86 25.23
CA ARG A 170 1.95 -22.04 25.50
C ARG A 170 1.16 -20.81 25.07
N SER A 171 -0.07 -21.04 24.61
CA SER A 171 -0.99 -19.93 24.32
C SER A 171 -1.14 -19.00 25.54
N GLY A 172 -1.07 -17.70 25.31
CA GLY A 172 -1.05 -16.68 26.35
C GLY A 172 0.35 -16.34 26.89
N ALA A 173 1.41 -17.06 26.51
CA ALA A 173 2.76 -16.75 26.95
C ALA A 173 3.29 -15.46 26.28
N LYS A 174 4.06 -14.70 27.05
CA LYS A 174 4.89 -13.60 26.52
C LYS A 174 6.11 -14.18 25.84
N VAL A 175 6.33 -13.76 24.61
CA VAL A 175 7.42 -14.26 23.76
C VAL A 175 8.13 -13.11 23.08
N LEU A 176 9.39 -13.36 22.73
CA LEU A 176 10.18 -12.57 21.81
C LEU A 176 10.27 -13.34 20.49
N VAL A 177 9.73 -12.80 19.41
CA VAL A 177 9.76 -13.43 18.09
C VAL A 177 10.69 -12.66 17.15
N LYS A 178 11.50 -13.39 16.37
CA LYS A 178 12.31 -12.82 15.30
C LYS A 178 11.59 -13.00 13.96
N ILE A 179 11.47 -11.93 13.20
CA ILE A 179 10.89 -11.98 11.86
C ILE A 179 11.93 -12.54 10.91
N THR A 180 11.64 -13.69 10.30
CA THR A 180 12.53 -14.37 9.34
C THR A 180 12.08 -14.19 7.89
N LYS A 181 10.80 -13.85 7.68
CA LYS A 181 10.23 -13.61 6.36
C LYS A 181 9.23 -12.46 6.42
N TRP A 182 9.39 -11.51 5.53
CA TRP A 182 8.47 -10.40 5.35
C TRP A 182 7.45 -10.71 4.25
N PRO A 183 6.22 -10.18 4.30
CA PRO A 183 5.26 -10.34 3.21
C PRO A 183 5.84 -9.78 1.90
N GLU A 184 5.72 -10.53 0.82
CA GLU A 184 6.09 -10.08 -0.52
C GLU A 184 4.88 -9.39 -1.17
N GLY A 185 4.87 -8.05 -1.18
CA GLY A 185 3.83 -7.25 -1.84
C GLY A 185 2.45 -7.40 -1.21
N ASN A 186 1.42 -6.86 -1.88
CA ASN A 186 0.01 -6.91 -1.46
C ASN A 186 -0.65 -8.30 -1.66
N LYS A 187 -0.01 -9.38 -1.30
CA LYS A 187 -0.67 -10.68 -1.19
C LYS A 187 -1.32 -10.74 0.19
N LYS A 188 -2.65 -10.55 0.22
CA LYS A 188 -3.48 -10.99 1.33
C LYS A 188 -3.49 -12.50 1.37
#